data_d32fe1b32a985bbb27bd185cf6c540db
#
_entry.id   d32fe1b32a985bbb27bd185cf6c540db
#
_cell.length_a   1.000
_cell.length_b   1.000
_cell.length_c   1.000
_cell.angle_alpha   90.00
_cell.angle_beta   90.00
_cell.angle_gamma   90.00
#
_symmetry.space_group_name_H-M   'P 1'
#
loop_
_entity.id
_entity.type
_entity.pdbx_description
1 polymer ?
#
loop_
_entity_poly.entity_id
_entity_poly.type
_entity_poly.pdbx_seq_one_letter_code
_entity_poly.pdbx_strand_id
1 'polypeptide(L)'
;KIAFKKSSFNLFNDLNENILELIDRIRSNFQANKQFTQNASHELQTPLAIIKGHVELLLNSPQFKEKEIGSLGVILQNTNRLSRLNHALILLSKIEHNRYSDFETIEIKQIIKEILGNFKDLLNLQEIAIEENYLNNLSVEMSKTLAEILFANLFQNAIRYNVASGFIRIQIKDRTVTISNSGEVLAVAPTSLFKRFKRESTVEESLGLGLSIVQRICDLHEIEVSYLHQHGLHQLILVFP
;
A
#
# COMPACT_ATOMS: atom_id res chain seq x y z
N LYS A 1 3.45 17.85 -24.28
CA LYS A 1 4.79 18.27 -24.78
C LYS A 1 5.04 19.69 -24.30
N ILE A 2 6.16 19.94 -23.62
CA ILE A 2 6.60 21.29 -23.28
C ILE A 2 7.26 21.89 -24.53
N ALA A 3 6.79 23.06 -24.94
CA ALA A 3 7.35 23.79 -26.09
C ALA A 3 7.64 25.23 -25.66
N PHE A 4 8.84 25.70 -25.93
CA PHE A 4 9.23 27.08 -25.68
C PHE A 4 9.08 27.92 -26.95
N LYS A 5 8.65 29.18 -26.81
CA LYS A 5 8.65 30.13 -27.93
C LYS A 5 10.09 30.53 -28.27
N LYS A 6 10.41 30.61 -29.57
CA LYS A 6 11.72 31.14 -30.03
C LYS A 6 11.89 32.59 -29.61
N SER A 7 13.00 32.88 -28.99
CA SER A 7 13.44 34.26 -28.63
C SER A 7 14.32 34.83 -29.72
N SER A 8 14.36 36.16 -29.82
CA SER A 8 15.34 36.88 -30.64
C SER A 8 16.77 36.81 -30.08
N PHE A 9 16.95 36.34 -28.84
CA PHE A 9 18.26 36.18 -28.23
C PHE A 9 18.71 34.71 -28.32
N ASN A 10 19.83 34.45 -29.00
CA ASN A 10 20.40 33.10 -29.18
C ASN A 10 20.62 32.38 -27.84
N LEU A 11 21.13 33.10 -26.82
CA LEU A 11 21.40 32.54 -25.50
C LEU A 11 20.13 31.91 -24.86
N PHE A 12 18.96 32.51 -25.05
CA PHE A 12 17.69 31.94 -24.53
C PHE A 12 17.24 30.69 -25.31
N ASN A 13 17.56 30.64 -26.60
CA ASN A 13 17.25 29.47 -27.41
C ASN A 13 18.15 28.28 -27.02
N ASP A 14 19.45 28.52 -26.82
CA ASP A 14 20.39 27.50 -26.34
C ASP A 14 20.01 26.99 -24.93
N LEU A 15 19.59 27.90 -24.05
CA LEU A 15 19.08 27.49 -22.71
C LEU A 15 17.83 26.63 -22.82
N ASN A 16 16.88 27.00 -23.67
CA ASN A 16 15.66 26.23 -23.91
C ASN A 16 15.97 24.84 -24.48
N GLU A 17 16.90 24.73 -25.45
CA GLU A 17 17.34 23.44 -25.98
C GLU A 17 17.97 22.56 -24.91
N ASN A 18 18.85 23.10 -24.08
CA ASN A 18 19.47 22.37 -22.96
C ASN A 18 18.41 21.89 -21.94
N ILE A 19 17.41 22.72 -21.62
CA ILE A 19 16.30 22.34 -20.74
C ILE A 19 15.47 21.21 -21.36
N LEU A 20 15.14 21.28 -22.64
CA LEU A 20 14.41 20.22 -23.33
C LEU A 20 15.21 18.90 -23.34
N GLU A 21 16.51 18.97 -23.60
CA GLU A 21 17.38 17.79 -23.56
C GLU A 21 17.44 17.16 -22.16
N LEU A 22 17.54 17.99 -21.11
CA LEU A 22 17.49 17.52 -19.71
C LEU A 22 16.15 16.85 -19.37
N ILE A 23 15.05 17.46 -19.81
CA ILE A 23 13.70 16.88 -19.62
C ILE A 23 13.58 15.52 -20.33
N ASP A 24 14.07 15.41 -21.55
CA ASP A 24 14.03 14.16 -22.30
C ASP A 24 14.95 13.08 -21.70
N ARG A 25 16.12 13.45 -21.20
CA ARG A 25 17.01 12.55 -20.43
C ARG A 25 16.34 12.05 -19.14
N ILE A 26 15.71 12.94 -18.37
CA ILE A 26 14.95 12.58 -17.16
C ILE A 26 13.81 11.63 -17.51
N ARG A 27 13.05 11.91 -18.56
CA ARG A 27 11.96 11.03 -19.02
C ARG A 27 12.46 9.65 -19.45
N SER A 28 13.55 9.61 -20.22
CA SER A 28 14.15 8.35 -20.67
C SER A 28 14.67 7.51 -19.52
N ASN A 29 15.38 8.12 -18.56
CA ASN A 29 15.88 7.45 -17.37
C ASN A 29 14.71 6.94 -16.49
N PHE A 30 13.67 7.75 -16.38
CA PHE A 30 12.47 7.37 -15.63
C PHE A 30 11.73 6.19 -16.27
N GLN A 31 11.59 6.19 -17.60
CA GLN A 31 10.98 5.07 -18.34
C GLN A 31 11.85 3.80 -18.26
N ALA A 32 13.17 3.93 -18.39
CA ALA A 32 14.09 2.79 -18.26
C ALA A 32 14.03 2.17 -16.86
N ASN A 33 14.05 3.00 -15.81
CA ASN A 33 13.95 2.52 -14.43
C ASN A 33 12.61 1.84 -14.15
N LYS A 34 11.51 2.37 -14.70
CA LYS A 34 10.19 1.75 -14.68
C LYS A 34 10.20 0.35 -15.31
N GLN A 35 10.69 0.27 -16.54
CA GLN A 35 10.70 -0.99 -17.29
C GLN A 35 11.59 -2.02 -16.60
N PHE A 36 12.73 -1.58 -16.05
CA PHE A 36 13.59 -2.43 -15.23
C PHE A 36 12.86 -2.98 -14.00
N THR A 37 12.19 -2.13 -13.22
CA THR A 37 11.44 -2.56 -12.02
C THR A 37 10.33 -3.54 -12.37
N GLN A 38 9.59 -3.30 -13.47
CA GLN A 38 8.52 -4.19 -13.91
C GLN A 38 9.06 -5.54 -14.39
N ASN A 39 10.10 -5.53 -15.22
CA ASN A 39 10.72 -6.75 -15.73
C ASN A 39 11.34 -7.56 -14.59
N ALA A 40 12.14 -6.92 -13.71
CA ALA A 40 12.74 -7.58 -12.56
C ALA A 40 11.68 -8.22 -11.64
N SER A 41 10.55 -7.53 -11.47
CA SER A 41 9.46 -8.05 -10.66
C SER A 41 8.78 -9.28 -11.27
N HIS A 42 8.56 -9.30 -12.58
CA HIS A 42 8.02 -10.47 -13.27
C HIS A 42 9.01 -11.64 -13.26
N GLU A 43 10.31 -11.37 -13.49
CA GLU A 43 11.38 -12.37 -13.43
C GLU A 43 11.56 -12.97 -12.02
N LEU A 44 11.22 -12.22 -10.95
CA LEU A 44 11.25 -12.72 -9.58
C LEU A 44 9.99 -13.53 -9.19
N GLN A 45 8.82 -13.23 -9.76
CA GLN A 45 7.57 -13.95 -9.44
C GLN A 45 7.66 -15.43 -9.78
N THR A 46 8.19 -15.74 -10.95
CA THR A 46 8.27 -17.13 -11.46
C THR A 46 9.12 -18.03 -10.57
N PRO A 47 10.41 -17.73 -10.25
CA PRO A 47 11.21 -18.57 -9.37
C PRO A 47 10.67 -18.66 -7.95
N LEU A 48 10.07 -17.58 -7.43
CA LEU A 48 9.42 -17.62 -6.11
C LEU A 48 8.22 -18.56 -6.09
N ALA A 49 7.39 -18.58 -7.14
CA ALA A 49 6.28 -19.51 -7.27
C ALA A 49 6.75 -20.97 -7.34
N ILE A 50 7.84 -21.22 -8.07
CA ILE A 50 8.45 -22.56 -8.18
C ILE A 50 8.99 -23.01 -6.82
N ILE A 51 9.78 -22.17 -6.14
CA ILE A 51 10.32 -22.49 -4.80
C ILE A 51 9.18 -22.78 -3.83
N LYS A 52 8.15 -21.93 -3.81
CA LYS A 52 6.97 -22.13 -2.96
C LYS A 52 6.31 -23.47 -3.23
N GLY A 53 6.02 -23.80 -4.49
CA GLY A 53 5.39 -25.05 -4.86
C GLY A 53 6.19 -26.28 -4.44
N HIS A 54 7.52 -26.27 -4.63
CA HIS A 54 8.38 -27.37 -4.18
C HIS A 54 8.44 -27.50 -2.66
N VAL A 55 8.47 -26.38 -1.92
CA VAL A 55 8.44 -26.41 -0.45
C VAL A 55 7.11 -26.97 0.05
N GLU A 56 5.99 -26.56 -0.54
CA GLU A 56 4.66 -27.08 -0.21
C GLU A 56 4.55 -28.59 -0.47
N LEU A 57 5.11 -29.08 -1.57
CA LEU A 57 5.17 -30.52 -1.88
C LEU A 57 6.00 -31.28 -0.84
N LEU A 58 7.16 -30.74 -0.43
CA LEU A 58 8.01 -31.34 0.57
C LEU A 58 7.34 -31.36 1.96
N LEU A 59 6.66 -30.28 2.37
CA LEU A 59 5.93 -30.22 3.64
C LEU A 59 4.81 -31.27 3.73
N ASN A 60 4.20 -31.63 2.62
CA ASN A 60 3.16 -32.67 2.56
C ASN A 60 3.72 -34.09 2.44
N SER A 61 5.04 -34.27 2.40
CA SER A 61 5.67 -35.57 2.28
C SER A 61 5.84 -36.25 3.66
N PRO A 62 5.40 -37.50 3.86
CA PRO A 62 5.50 -38.19 5.14
C PRO A 62 6.94 -38.58 5.55
N GLN A 63 7.92 -38.31 4.69
CA GLN A 63 9.33 -38.70 4.88
C GLN A 63 10.14 -37.70 5.74
N PHE A 64 9.62 -36.50 5.99
CA PHE A 64 10.35 -35.46 6.71
C PHE A 64 10.16 -35.53 8.23
N LYS A 65 11.26 -35.32 8.96
CA LYS A 65 11.25 -35.18 10.41
C LYS A 65 10.83 -33.74 10.80
N GLU A 66 10.41 -33.56 12.04
CA GLU A 66 9.92 -32.28 12.60
C GLU A 66 10.91 -31.12 12.35
N LYS A 67 12.22 -31.35 12.51
CA LYS A 67 13.25 -30.33 12.26
C LYS A 67 13.34 -29.90 10.79
N GLU A 68 13.13 -30.80 9.86
CA GLU A 68 13.14 -30.53 8.42
C GLU A 68 11.88 -29.77 8.02
N ILE A 69 10.73 -30.16 8.58
CA ILE A 69 9.45 -29.44 8.43
C ILE A 69 9.58 -27.99 8.93
N GLY A 70 10.22 -27.78 10.08
CA GLY A 70 10.48 -26.43 10.59
C GLY A 70 11.34 -25.59 9.63
N SER A 71 12.40 -26.18 9.05
CA SER A 71 13.24 -25.48 8.07
C SER A 71 12.50 -25.14 6.78
N LEU A 72 11.66 -26.05 6.29
CA LEU A 72 10.80 -25.81 5.13
C LEU A 72 9.77 -24.70 5.41
N GLY A 73 9.22 -24.67 6.63
CA GLY A 73 8.31 -23.60 7.08
C GLY A 73 8.97 -22.22 7.01
N VAL A 74 10.23 -22.09 7.46
CA VAL A 74 11.01 -20.85 7.37
C VAL A 74 11.24 -20.44 5.91
N ILE A 75 11.56 -21.38 5.02
CA ILE A 75 11.75 -21.10 3.59
C ILE A 75 10.42 -20.60 2.98
N LEU A 76 9.31 -21.28 3.26
CA LEU A 76 8.00 -20.91 2.77
C LEU A 76 7.60 -19.49 3.23
N GLN A 77 7.81 -19.18 4.50
CA GLN A 77 7.54 -17.85 5.08
C GLN A 77 8.35 -16.75 4.36
N ASN A 78 9.66 -16.97 4.14
CA ASN A 78 10.51 -16.01 3.44
C ASN A 78 10.13 -15.87 1.96
N THR A 79 9.78 -16.96 1.29
CA THR A 79 9.30 -16.94 -0.11
C THR A 79 8.01 -16.14 -0.23
N ASN A 80 7.05 -16.34 0.67
CA ASN A 80 5.81 -15.57 0.73
C ASN A 80 6.08 -14.07 1.02
N ARG A 81 7.07 -13.78 1.88
CA ARG A 81 7.50 -12.41 2.16
C ARG A 81 8.08 -11.73 0.93
N LEU A 82 8.98 -12.40 0.19
CA LEU A 82 9.57 -11.88 -1.05
C LEU A 82 8.51 -11.67 -2.13
N SER A 83 7.55 -12.58 -2.26
CA SER A 83 6.43 -12.46 -3.19
C SER A 83 5.58 -11.22 -2.89
N ARG A 84 5.24 -10.98 -1.62
CA ARG A 84 4.50 -9.78 -1.18
C ARG A 84 5.29 -8.49 -1.44
N LEU A 85 6.61 -8.49 -1.19
CA LEU A 85 7.49 -7.35 -1.50
C LEU A 85 7.45 -7.02 -2.99
N ASN A 86 7.60 -8.03 -3.83
CA ASN A 86 7.60 -7.87 -5.27
C ASN A 86 6.26 -7.29 -5.78
N HIS A 87 5.12 -7.81 -5.30
CA HIS A 87 3.80 -7.28 -5.64
C HIS A 87 3.63 -5.80 -5.21
N ALA A 88 4.10 -5.45 -4.01
CA ALA A 88 4.03 -4.07 -3.52
C ALA A 88 4.89 -3.11 -4.37
N LEU A 89 6.07 -3.55 -4.82
CA LEU A 89 6.94 -2.76 -5.70
C LEU A 89 6.30 -2.54 -7.08
N ILE A 90 5.70 -3.60 -7.67
CA ILE A 90 4.96 -3.49 -8.94
C ILE A 90 3.80 -2.49 -8.79
N LEU A 91 3.03 -2.61 -7.71
CA LEU A 91 1.90 -1.74 -7.44
C LEU A 91 2.33 -0.28 -7.32
N LEU A 92 3.35 0.01 -6.50
CA LEU A 92 3.92 1.35 -6.37
C LEU A 92 4.38 1.90 -7.72
N SER A 93 5.07 1.09 -8.53
CA SER A 93 5.48 1.46 -9.88
C SER A 93 4.29 1.78 -10.80
N LYS A 94 3.19 1.01 -10.72
CA LYS A 94 1.97 1.25 -11.50
C LYS A 94 1.28 2.55 -11.08
N ILE A 95 1.19 2.83 -9.79
CA ILE A 95 0.60 4.06 -9.23
C ILE A 95 1.44 5.27 -9.65
N GLU A 96 2.76 5.21 -9.49
CA GLU A 96 3.69 6.29 -9.89
C GLU A 96 3.59 6.67 -11.36
N HIS A 97 3.13 5.75 -12.20
CA HIS A 97 3.00 5.97 -13.63
C HIS A 97 1.57 6.24 -14.11
N ASN A 98 0.68 6.56 -13.18
CA ASN A 98 -0.72 6.92 -13.47
C ASN A 98 -1.40 5.92 -14.43
N ARG A 99 -1.19 4.60 -14.22
CA ARG A 99 -1.78 3.54 -15.05
C ARG A 99 -3.22 3.19 -14.67
N TYR A 100 -3.74 3.86 -13.66
CA TYR A 100 -5.12 3.75 -13.21
C TYR A 100 -5.88 4.97 -13.72
N SER A 101 -6.27 4.93 -15.00
CA SER A 101 -7.02 6.01 -15.68
C SER A 101 -8.53 5.84 -15.64
N ASP A 102 -8.99 4.68 -15.13
CA ASP A 102 -10.41 4.36 -15.07
C ASP A 102 -11.03 5.00 -13.83
N PHE A 103 -11.26 6.32 -13.92
CA PHE A 103 -11.94 7.08 -12.87
C PHE A 103 -13.44 6.88 -13.01
N GLU A 104 -14.08 6.56 -11.90
CA GLU A 104 -15.53 6.48 -11.79
C GLU A 104 -15.98 7.10 -10.45
N THR A 105 -17.23 7.53 -10.40
CA THR A 105 -17.81 7.99 -9.13
C THR A 105 -18.09 6.80 -8.24
N ILE A 106 -17.36 6.68 -7.14
CA ILE A 106 -17.52 5.60 -6.16
C ILE A 106 -18.07 6.11 -4.84
N GLU A 107 -18.90 5.32 -4.21
CA GLU A 107 -19.38 5.56 -2.84
C GLU A 107 -18.44 4.89 -1.84
N ILE A 108 -17.74 5.69 -1.04
CA ILE A 108 -16.70 5.23 -0.09
C ILE A 108 -17.26 4.22 0.92
N LYS A 109 -18.48 4.45 1.41
CA LYS A 109 -19.15 3.52 2.34
C LYS A 109 -19.31 2.11 1.76
N GLN A 110 -19.62 2.02 0.46
CA GLN A 110 -19.77 0.72 -0.20
C GLN A 110 -18.43 0.00 -0.30
N ILE A 111 -17.37 0.67 -0.71
CA ILE A 111 -16.01 0.11 -0.76
C ILE A 111 -15.57 -0.39 0.64
N ILE A 112 -15.79 0.42 1.67
CA ILE A 112 -15.46 0.04 3.05
C ILE A 112 -16.17 -1.26 3.44
N LYS A 113 -17.48 -1.40 3.16
CA LYS A 113 -18.25 -2.59 3.49
C LYS A 113 -17.79 -3.84 2.72
N GLU A 114 -17.51 -3.69 1.43
CA GLU A 114 -16.98 -4.77 0.60
C GLU A 114 -15.64 -5.28 1.16
N ILE A 115 -14.73 -4.37 1.51
CA ILE A 115 -13.41 -4.72 2.07
C ILE A 115 -13.53 -5.34 3.47
N LEU A 116 -14.36 -4.78 4.36
CA LEU A 116 -14.63 -5.38 5.68
C LEU A 116 -15.17 -6.79 5.58
N GLY A 117 -16.03 -7.05 4.60
CA GLY A 117 -16.54 -8.39 4.30
C GLY A 117 -15.44 -9.41 4.06
N ASN A 118 -14.36 -9.01 3.37
CA ASN A 118 -13.20 -9.86 3.10
C ASN A 118 -12.37 -10.19 4.36
N PHE A 119 -12.47 -9.37 5.41
CA PHE A 119 -11.74 -9.57 6.67
C PHE A 119 -12.61 -10.19 7.79
N LYS A 120 -13.89 -10.54 7.51
CA LYS A 120 -14.85 -10.99 8.51
C LYS A 120 -14.35 -12.16 9.36
N ASP A 121 -13.79 -13.19 8.73
CA ASP A 121 -13.30 -14.37 9.46
C ASP A 121 -12.10 -14.03 10.36
N LEU A 122 -11.20 -13.18 9.89
CA LEU A 122 -10.05 -12.73 10.66
C LEU A 122 -10.45 -11.84 11.84
N LEU A 123 -11.42 -10.95 11.65
CA LEU A 123 -11.98 -10.09 12.70
C LEU A 123 -12.66 -10.95 13.79
N ASN A 124 -13.42 -11.95 13.38
CA ASN A 124 -14.06 -12.88 14.32
C ASN A 124 -13.04 -13.71 15.10
N LEU A 125 -11.98 -14.21 14.42
CA LEU A 125 -10.91 -14.99 15.04
C LEU A 125 -10.14 -14.20 16.10
N GLN A 126 -9.95 -12.90 15.87
CA GLN A 126 -9.25 -12.00 16.80
C GLN A 126 -10.20 -11.27 17.77
N GLU A 127 -11.50 -11.56 17.71
CA GLU A 127 -12.56 -10.95 18.53
C GLU A 127 -12.57 -9.42 18.44
N ILE A 128 -12.24 -8.85 17.26
CA ILE A 128 -12.21 -7.42 17.04
C ILE A 128 -13.61 -6.90 16.75
N ALA A 129 -14.11 -5.97 17.57
CA ALA A 129 -15.38 -5.31 17.36
C ALA A 129 -15.30 -4.25 16.26
N ILE A 130 -16.30 -4.20 15.37
CA ILE A 130 -16.43 -3.15 14.34
C ILE A 130 -17.52 -2.17 14.75
N GLU A 131 -17.17 -0.89 14.80
CA GLU A 131 -18.09 0.22 15.06
C GLU A 131 -18.16 1.12 13.82
N GLU A 132 -19.33 1.21 13.19
CA GLU A 132 -19.56 2.02 11.99
C GLU A 132 -20.42 3.24 12.32
N ASN A 133 -19.93 4.42 11.96
CA ASN A 133 -20.64 5.71 12.14
C ASN A 133 -20.57 6.54 10.85
N TYR A 134 -21.57 6.43 10.00
CA TYR A 134 -21.66 7.14 8.72
C TYR A 134 -22.67 8.28 8.86
N LEU A 135 -22.17 9.52 9.05
CA LEU A 135 -22.98 10.72 9.21
C LEU A 135 -23.51 11.27 7.89
N ASN A 136 -22.84 10.97 6.78
CA ASN A 136 -23.22 11.34 5.41
C ASN A 136 -22.67 10.32 4.40
N ASN A 137 -23.18 10.40 3.18
CA ASN A 137 -22.59 9.69 2.05
C ASN A 137 -21.44 10.50 1.48
N LEU A 138 -20.34 9.83 1.19
CA LEU A 138 -19.16 10.40 0.54
C LEU A 138 -18.93 9.71 -0.78
N SER A 139 -19.15 10.44 -1.89
CA SER A 139 -18.85 9.99 -3.24
C SER A 139 -17.64 10.76 -3.77
N VAL A 140 -16.74 10.06 -4.43
CA VAL A 140 -15.48 10.62 -4.97
C VAL A 140 -15.20 10.06 -6.36
N GLU A 141 -14.49 10.82 -7.18
CA GLU A 141 -13.99 10.35 -8.49
C GLU A 141 -12.60 9.74 -8.32
N MET A 142 -12.51 8.42 -8.37
CA MET A 142 -11.22 7.72 -8.35
C MET A 142 -11.34 6.32 -8.95
N SER A 143 -10.20 5.68 -9.22
CA SER A 143 -10.20 4.28 -9.62
C SER A 143 -10.71 3.39 -8.49
N LYS A 144 -11.75 2.57 -8.76
CA LYS A 144 -12.28 1.60 -7.79
C LYS A 144 -11.18 0.68 -7.26
N THR A 145 -10.32 0.18 -8.13
CA THR A 145 -9.18 -0.67 -7.75
C THR A 145 -8.24 0.04 -6.76
N LEU A 146 -7.95 1.33 -6.95
CA LEU A 146 -7.10 2.07 -6.02
C LEU A 146 -7.81 2.34 -4.70
N ALA A 147 -9.11 2.58 -4.70
CA ALA A 147 -9.90 2.70 -3.47
C ALA A 147 -9.90 1.40 -2.67
N GLU A 148 -10.10 0.26 -3.33
CA GLU A 148 -10.03 -1.06 -2.71
C GLU A 148 -8.65 -1.32 -2.09
N ILE A 149 -7.58 -1.03 -2.81
CA ILE A 149 -6.20 -1.17 -2.31
C ILE A 149 -5.96 -0.25 -1.12
N LEU A 150 -6.43 1.00 -1.18
CA LEU A 150 -6.30 1.99 -0.11
C LEU A 150 -6.93 1.45 1.18
N PHE A 151 -8.23 1.12 1.14
CA PHE A 151 -8.96 0.65 2.31
C PHE A 151 -8.49 -0.72 2.80
N ALA A 152 -8.11 -1.64 1.90
CA ALA A 152 -7.53 -2.92 2.29
C ALA A 152 -6.24 -2.73 3.11
N ASN A 153 -5.33 -1.83 2.70
CA ASN A 153 -4.11 -1.53 3.46
C ASN A 153 -4.40 -0.89 4.81
N LEU A 154 -5.41 0.01 4.88
CA LEU A 154 -5.82 0.66 6.13
C LEU A 154 -6.41 -0.36 7.12
N PHE A 155 -7.34 -1.22 6.67
CA PHE A 155 -7.93 -2.24 7.54
C PHE A 155 -6.93 -3.33 7.93
N GLN A 156 -6.07 -3.77 7.00
CA GLN A 156 -5.01 -4.71 7.34
C GLN A 156 -4.06 -4.13 8.39
N ASN A 157 -3.78 -2.83 8.35
CA ASN A 157 -3.02 -2.13 9.38
C ASN A 157 -3.77 -2.12 10.71
N ALA A 158 -5.05 -1.70 10.71
CA ALA A 158 -5.89 -1.61 11.91
C ALA A 158 -6.11 -2.97 12.59
N ILE A 159 -6.20 -4.06 11.83
CA ILE A 159 -6.32 -5.44 12.36
C ILE A 159 -4.97 -5.90 12.93
N ARG A 160 -3.89 -5.74 12.17
CA ARG A 160 -2.55 -6.24 12.54
C ARG A 160 -2.01 -5.62 13.82
N TYR A 161 -2.25 -4.31 14.01
CA TYR A 161 -1.75 -3.56 15.16
C TYR A 161 -2.82 -3.35 16.25
N ASN A 162 -3.90 -4.16 16.19
CA ASN A 162 -4.90 -4.18 17.24
C ASN A 162 -4.45 -5.00 18.45
N VAL A 163 -5.10 -4.77 19.56
CA VAL A 163 -5.00 -5.66 20.73
C VAL A 163 -6.07 -6.75 20.65
N ALA A 164 -5.87 -7.86 21.35
CA ALA A 164 -6.87 -8.92 21.46
C ALA A 164 -8.20 -8.37 22.04
N SER A 165 -9.32 -8.80 21.49
CA SER A 165 -10.67 -8.31 21.85
C SER A 165 -10.80 -6.79 21.80
N GLY A 166 -10.05 -6.15 20.87
CA GLY A 166 -10.07 -4.71 20.66
C GLY A 166 -11.22 -4.27 19.74
N PHE A 167 -11.09 -3.06 19.18
CA PHE A 167 -12.11 -2.52 18.27
C PHE A 167 -11.46 -1.81 17.07
N ILE A 168 -12.25 -1.69 15.98
CA ILE A 168 -11.99 -0.78 14.87
C ILE A 168 -13.23 0.08 14.69
N ARG A 169 -13.07 1.39 14.80
CA ARG A 169 -14.12 2.38 14.59
C ARG A 169 -13.91 3.09 13.27
N ILE A 170 -14.95 3.15 12.45
CA ILE A 170 -14.96 3.80 11.15
C ILE A 170 -15.96 4.95 11.20
N GLN A 171 -15.52 6.14 10.86
CA GLN A 171 -16.39 7.31 10.80
C GLN A 171 -16.25 7.98 9.43
N ILE A 172 -17.42 8.32 8.82
CA ILE A 172 -17.48 9.21 7.68
C ILE A 172 -18.24 10.45 8.14
N LYS A 173 -17.57 11.61 8.07
CA LYS A 173 -18.16 12.92 8.37
C LYS A 173 -17.66 13.92 7.33
N ASP A 174 -18.59 14.60 6.65
CA ASP A 174 -18.30 15.53 5.57
C ASP A 174 -17.42 14.85 4.48
N ARG A 175 -16.25 15.38 4.21
CA ARG A 175 -15.28 14.77 3.27
C ARG A 175 -14.16 13.99 3.98
N THR A 176 -14.38 13.62 5.23
CA THR A 176 -13.36 12.97 6.07
C THR A 176 -13.75 11.53 6.40
N VAL A 177 -12.82 10.62 6.21
CA VAL A 177 -12.89 9.23 6.68
C VAL A 177 -11.87 9.05 7.79
N THR A 178 -12.33 8.62 8.96
CA THR A 178 -11.47 8.29 10.09
C THR A 178 -11.57 6.81 10.39
N ILE A 179 -10.44 6.12 10.42
CA ILE A 179 -10.34 4.73 10.87
C ILE A 179 -9.51 4.73 12.14
N SER A 180 -10.13 4.32 13.25
CA SER A 180 -9.48 4.26 14.56
C SER A 180 -9.46 2.82 15.05
N ASN A 181 -8.36 2.40 15.68
CA ASN A 181 -8.27 1.09 16.31
C ASN A 181 -7.56 1.18 17.66
N SER A 182 -7.93 0.29 18.56
CA SER A 182 -7.14 -0.01 19.75
C SER A 182 -5.78 -0.60 19.37
N GLY A 183 -4.75 -0.34 20.15
CA GLY A 183 -3.41 -0.87 19.87
C GLY A 183 -2.41 -0.51 20.96
N GLU A 184 -1.18 -1.02 20.83
CA GLU A 184 -0.08 -0.70 21.73
C GLU A 184 0.47 0.71 21.47
N VAL A 185 1.22 1.23 22.44
CA VAL A 185 1.86 2.54 22.30
C VAL A 185 2.94 2.50 21.22
N LEU A 186 2.88 3.43 20.27
CA LEU A 186 3.90 3.56 19.23
C LEU A 186 5.26 3.99 19.79
N ALA A 187 6.30 3.25 19.44
CA ALA A 187 7.68 3.58 19.76
C ALA A 187 8.32 4.59 18.80
N VAL A 188 7.65 4.89 17.66
CA VAL A 188 8.17 5.76 16.60
C VAL A 188 7.21 6.92 16.31
N ALA A 189 7.76 8.03 15.78
CA ALA A 189 6.93 9.16 15.40
C ALA A 189 5.94 8.78 14.29
N PRO A 190 4.63 9.13 14.40
CA PRO A 190 3.58 8.78 13.44
C PRO A 190 3.92 9.15 12.00
N THR A 191 4.52 10.32 11.77
CA THR A 191 4.95 10.79 10.45
C THR A 191 6.00 9.90 9.78
N SER A 192 6.74 9.11 10.55
CA SER A 192 7.75 8.20 10.01
C SER A 192 7.15 6.91 9.44
N LEU A 193 5.92 6.56 9.81
CA LEU A 193 5.25 5.32 9.41
C LEU A 193 4.89 5.28 7.91
N PHE A 194 4.76 6.43 7.26
CA PHE A 194 4.50 6.53 5.82
C PHE A 194 5.77 6.33 4.97
N LYS A 195 6.96 6.29 5.59
CA LYS A 195 8.21 6.02 4.86
C LYS A 195 8.32 4.54 4.53
N ARG A 196 8.81 4.24 3.30
CA ARG A 196 9.04 2.86 2.83
C ARG A 196 9.96 2.11 3.81
N PHE A 197 9.64 0.84 4.09
CA PHE A 197 10.41 -0.06 4.95
C PHE A 197 10.53 0.36 6.42
N LYS A 198 9.80 1.38 6.86
CA LYS A 198 9.70 1.70 8.27
C LYS A 198 8.76 0.72 8.96
N ARG A 199 9.21 0.19 10.09
CA ARG A 199 8.48 -0.78 10.91
C ARG A 199 8.54 -0.33 12.36
N GLU A 200 7.52 -0.66 13.09
CA GLU A 200 7.63 -0.84 14.53
C GLU A 200 8.22 -2.23 14.77
N SER A 201 9.25 -2.33 15.59
CA SER A 201 10.21 -3.46 15.64
C SER A 201 9.65 -4.81 16.11
N THR A 202 8.38 -4.91 16.52
CA THR A 202 7.82 -6.07 17.20
C THR A 202 7.04 -7.05 16.31
N VAL A 203 6.66 -6.67 15.08
CA VAL A 203 5.86 -7.54 14.20
C VAL A 203 6.70 -8.00 13.00
N GLU A 204 7.27 -9.21 13.09
CA GLU A 204 8.17 -9.80 12.07
C GLU A 204 7.56 -9.91 10.68
N GLU A 205 6.24 -10.01 10.54
CA GLU A 205 5.56 -10.22 9.26
C GLU A 205 5.26 -8.94 8.46
N SER A 206 5.48 -7.75 9.03
CA SER A 206 5.21 -6.48 8.35
C SER A 206 6.31 -6.15 7.34
N LEU A 207 5.94 -5.80 6.10
CA LEU A 207 6.89 -5.33 5.08
C LEU A 207 7.23 -3.85 5.21
N GLY A 208 6.44 -3.08 5.96
CA GLY A 208 6.57 -1.62 6.06
C GLY A 208 6.24 -0.89 4.75
N LEU A 209 5.42 -1.48 3.88
CA LEU A 209 5.03 -0.91 2.59
C LEU A 209 3.56 -0.48 2.53
N GLY A 210 2.68 -1.00 3.40
CA GLY A 210 1.24 -0.71 3.34
C GLY A 210 0.93 0.78 3.43
N LEU A 211 1.45 1.48 4.44
CA LEU A 211 1.22 2.92 4.60
C LEU A 211 1.92 3.77 3.53
N SER A 212 3.04 3.30 2.95
CA SER A 212 3.64 3.99 1.79
C SER A 212 2.80 3.83 0.51
N ILE A 213 2.08 2.72 0.35
CA ILE A 213 1.08 2.55 -0.72
C ILE A 213 -0.10 3.50 -0.48
N VAL A 214 -0.62 3.56 0.76
CA VAL A 214 -1.66 4.50 1.17
C VAL A 214 -1.25 5.93 0.81
N GLN A 215 -0.07 6.38 1.25
CA GLN A 215 0.44 7.72 0.95
C GLN A 215 0.47 7.99 -0.56
N ARG A 216 0.96 7.02 -1.35
CA ARG A 216 1.08 7.22 -2.79
C ARG A 216 -0.26 7.31 -3.52
N ILE A 217 -1.26 6.53 -3.07
CA ILE A 217 -2.64 6.65 -3.59
C ILE A 217 -3.23 7.99 -3.20
N CYS A 218 -3.03 8.42 -1.94
CA CYS A 218 -3.50 9.72 -1.46
C CYS A 218 -2.88 10.88 -2.24
N ASP A 219 -1.56 10.87 -2.47
CA ASP A 219 -0.86 11.87 -3.28
C ASP A 219 -1.42 11.97 -4.70
N LEU A 220 -1.76 10.81 -5.31
CA LEU A 220 -2.31 10.76 -6.68
C LEU A 220 -3.71 11.39 -6.79
N HIS A 221 -4.51 11.27 -5.72
CA HIS A 221 -5.91 11.72 -5.68
C HIS A 221 -6.12 12.98 -4.84
N GLU A 222 -5.04 13.68 -4.47
CA GLU A 222 -5.07 14.90 -3.65
C GLU A 222 -5.79 14.70 -2.29
N ILE A 223 -5.73 13.47 -1.74
CA ILE A 223 -6.28 13.14 -0.43
C ILE A 223 -5.23 13.46 0.63
N GLU A 224 -5.60 14.27 1.61
CA GLU A 224 -4.72 14.49 2.75
C GLU A 224 -4.82 13.30 3.71
N VAL A 225 -3.69 12.68 4.05
CA VAL A 225 -3.63 11.58 4.99
C VAL A 225 -2.81 11.95 6.21
N SER A 226 -3.32 11.66 7.40
CA SER A 226 -2.62 11.86 8.66
C SER A 226 -2.80 10.67 9.60
N TYR A 227 -1.83 10.49 10.48
CA TYR A 227 -1.83 9.44 11.49
C TYR A 227 -1.61 10.05 12.85
N LEU A 228 -2.55 9.81 13.76
CA LEU A 228 -2.50 10.23 15.16
C LEU A 228 -2.45 9.02 16.07
N HIS A 229 -1.73 9.14 17.16
CA HIS A 229 -1.70 8.12 18.20
C HIS A 229 -1.76 8.80 19.57
N GLN A 230 -2.75 8.41 20.37
CA GLN A 230 -2.92 8.90 21.75
C GLN A 230 -3.51 7.80 22.63
N HIS A 231 -2.89 7.52 23.78
CA HIS A 231 -3.41 6.61 24.82
C HIS A 231 -3.85 5.22 24.30
N GLY A 232 -3.04 4.61 23.40
CA GLY A 232 -3.37 3.31 22.81
C GLY A 232 -4.47 3.33 21.76
N LEU A 233 -4.89 4.52 21.31
CA LEU A 233 -5.79 4.71 20.19
C LEU A 233 -4.98 5.17 18.97
N HIS A 234 -5.01 4.39 17.92
CA HIS A 234 -4.43 4.71 16.62
C HIS A 234 -5.53 5.27 15.70
N GLN A 235 -5.26 6.35 15.00
CA GLN A 235 -6.22 6.98 14.09
C GLN A 235 -5.55 7.33 12.77
N LEU A 236 -6.11 6.80 11.69
CA LEU A 236 -5.79 7.18 10.32
C LEU A 236 -6.92 8.04 9.79
N ILE A 237 -6.60 9.26 9.36
CA ILE A 237 -7.57 10.26 8.93
C ILE A 237 -7.28 10.58 7.46
N LEU A 238 -8.30 10.46 6.61
CA LEU A 238 -8.28 10.78 5.20
C LEU A 238 -9.23 11.95 4.95
N VAL A 239 -8.73 13.04 4.38
CA VAL A 239 -9.55 14.19 3.97
C VAL A 239 -9.55 14.22 2.44
N PHE A 240 -10.71 14.00 1.86
CA PHE A 240 -10.90 13.99 0.41
C PHE A 240 -11.07 15.41 -0.13
N PRO A 241 -10.58 15.71 -1.35
CA PRO A 241 -10.68 17.04 -1.97
C PRO A 241 -12.11 17.46 -2.27
#